data_062b8be0abe85b363e7172d90c0fb44d
#
_entry.id   062b8be0abe85b363e7172d90c0fb44d
#
_cell.length_a   1.000
_cell.length_b   1.000
_cell.length_c   1.000
_cell.angle_alpha   90.00
_cell.angle_beta   90.00
_cell.angle_gamma   90.00
#
_symmetry.space_group_name_H-M   'P 1'
#
loop_
_entity.id
_entity.type
_entity.pdbx_description
1 polymer ?
#
loop_
_entity_poly.entity_id
_entity_poly.type
_entity_poly.pdbx_seq_one_letter_code
_entity_poly.pdbx_strand_id
1 'polypeptide(L)'
;MRAAGTSRDNRRVTDASPTPLDLDGWRHVYSGKVRDLYVPADTPEGGRAKRMLVVASDRVSAFDHVLSPGIPGKGVLLTTLSLWWFDQLAGADGGRSIPNHLVPSRVLTLGPDGIPNTADDVVSLIPEAVVGRAMVVQSLDMQPIECVVRGYLTGSGWAEYVAEGTVCGIRLPEGLSNGDRLPEPIFTPAFKAPMGEHDENISFERTVEIVGRERAEELRELSLEIYRRAARTAESRGLILADTKFEFGLDENGVMTLADEVLTSDSSRYWDAAAWESGKTPEERMASFDKQIVRDWLAANWPSPRVGEPPRLPDEVVERTAARYRELLERLTG
;
A
#
# COMPACT_ATOMS: atom_id res chain seq x y z
N MET A 1 25.80 -31.50 -50.08
CA MET A 1 24.67 -31.42 -49.13
C MET A 1 25.06 -30.49 -48.01
N ARG A 2 24.52 -29.29 -48.00
CA ARG A 2 24.79 -28.28 -46.96
C ARG A 2 23.65 -28.33 -45.96
N ALA A 3 23.98 -28.55 -44.65
CA ALA A 3 23.02 -28.47 -43.58
C ALA A 3 22.77 -27.01 -43.21
N ALA A 4 21.51 -26.59 -43.24
CA ALA A 4 21.08 -25.28 -42.82
C ALA A 4 21.03 -25.21 -41.27
N GLY A 5 21.83 -24.34 -40.68
CA GLY A 5 21.77 -24.01 -39.28
C GLY A 5 20.61 -23.05 -39.01
N THR A 6 19.65 -23.48 -38.22
CA THR A 6 18.59 -22.63 -37.70
C THR A 6 19.15 -21.73 -36.56
N SER A 7 19.36 -20.47 -36.88
CA SER A 7 19.64 -19.42 -35.89
C SER A 7 18.41 -19.25 -35.00
N ARG A 8 18.51 -19.63 -33.75
CA ARG A 8 17.55 -19.22 -32.69
C ARG A 8 17.78 -17.75 -32.41
N ASP A 9 16.85 -16.93 -32.84
CA ASP A 9 16.76 -15.51 -32.53
C ASP A 9 16.48 -15.36 -31.01
N ASN A 10 17.56 -15.15 -30.26
CA ASN A 10 17.53 -14.89 -28.83
C ASN A 10 17.19 -13.40 -28.64
N ARG A 11 15.93 -13.01 -28.85
CA ARG A 11 15.46 -11.69 -28.45
C ARG A 11 15.59 -11.59 -26.94
N ARG A 12 16.59 -10.86 -26.49
CA ARG A 12 16.65 -10.35 -25.13
C ARG A 12 15.41 -9.49 -24.92
N VAL A 13 14.47 -9.99 -24.14
CA VAL A 13 13.42 -9.16 -23.55
C VAL A 13 14.13 -8.29 -22.53
N THR A 14 14.51 -7.09 -22.95
CA THR A 14 14.89 -6.03 -22.00
C THR A 14 13.60 -5.67 -21.27
N ASP A 15 13.56 -5.97 -19.99
CA ASP A 15 12.49 -5.58 -19.07
C ASP A 15 12.60 -4.05 -18.87
N ALA A 16 12.13 -3.30 -19.87
CA ALA A 16 11.95 -1.87 -19.75
C ALA A 16 10.81 -1.66 -18.74
N SER A 17 11.02 -0.82 -17.74
CA SER A 17 9.93 -0.35 -16.86
C SER A 17 8.71 -0.07 -17.71
N PRO A 18 7.53 -0.61 -17.38
CA PRO A 18 6.35 -0.47 -18.24
C PRO A 18 6.10 1.01 -18.50
N THR A 19 5.98 1.35 -19.78
CA THR A 19 5.67 2.72 -20.20
C THR A 19 4.33 3.12 -19.56
N PRO A 20 4.24 4.29 -18.91
CA PRO A 20 3.00 4.77 -18.35
C PRO A 20 1.91 4.84 -19.43
N LEU A 21 0.66 4.60 -19.04
CA LEU A 21 -0.47 4.70 -19.97
C LEU A 21 -0.68 6.14 -20.41
N ASP A 22 -1.01 6.30 -21.69
CA ASP A 22 -1.58 7.56 -22.19
C ASP A 22 -3.07 7.60 -21.83
N LEU A 23 -3.46 8.55 -21.00
CA LEU A 23 -4.80 8.67 -20.45
C LEU A 23 -5.41 10.02 -20.84
N ASP A 24 -6.54 9.97 -21.54
CA ASP A 24 -7.24 11.18 -21.97
C ASP A 24 -7.57 12.12 -20.80
N GLY A 25 -7.25 13.41 -20.95
CA GLY A 25 -7.42 14.42 -19.91
C GLY A 25 -6.40 14.42 -18.78
N TRP A 26 -5.41 13.49 -18.81
CA TRP A 26 -4.41 13.33 -17.76
C TRP A 26 -2.99 13.27 -18.32
N ARG A 27 -2.05 13.90 -17.64
CA ARG A 27 -0.62 13.87 -17.92
C ARG A 27 0.12 13.10 -16.85
N HIS A 28 0.88 12.08 -17.23
CA HIS A 28 1.74 11.31 -16.32
C HIS A 28 2.82 12.21 -15.72
N VAL A 29 3.06 12.07 -14.41
CA VAL A 29 4.08 12.83 -13.67
C VAL A 29 5.06 11.97 -12.89
N TYR A 30 4.67 10.76 -12.50
CA TYR A 30 5.51 9.90 -11.69
C TYR A 30 5.10 8.43 -11.77
N SER A 31 6.08 7.53 -11.81
CA SER A 31 5.90 6.08 -11.64
C SER A 31 6.63 5.60 -10.41
N GLY A 32 5.86 5.13 -9.43
CA GLY A 32 6.39 4.41 -8.27
C GLY A 32 6.59 2.90 -8.56
N LYS A 33 6.99 2.14 -7.54
CA LYS A 33 7.19 0.69 -7.65
C LYS A 33 5.92 -0.05 -8.11
N VAL A 34 4.73 0.42 -7.69
CA VAL A 34 3.43 -0.26 -7.93
C VAL A 34 2.31 0.67 -8.37
N ARG A 35 2.50 1.98 -8.40
CA ARG A 35 1.49 2.99 -8.80
C ARG A 35 2.07 4.01 -9.75
N ASP A 36 1.21 4.57 -10.58
CA ASP A 36 1.51 5.67 -11.47
C ASP A 36 0.64 6.87 -11.12
N LEU A 37 1.24 8.07 -11.12
CA LEU A 37 0.58 9.32 -10.76
C LEU A 37 0.41 10.21 -11.96
N TYR A 38 -0.78 10.78 -12.07
CA TYR A 38 -1.14 11.70 -13.15
C TYR A 38 -1.74 12.97 -12.57
N VAL A 39 -1.55 14.07 -13.28
CA VAL A 39 -2.23 15.36 -13.03
C VAL A 39 -3.13 15.70 -14.21
N PRO A 40 -4.17 16.54 -14.03
CA PRO A 40 -4.95 17.04 -15.17
C PRO A 40 -4.04 17.58 -16.27
N ALA A 41 -4.36 17.31 -17.53
CA ALA A 41 -3.51 17.66 -18.69
C ALA A 41 -3.31 19.17 -18.82
N ASP A 42 -4.26 19.98 -18.34
CA ASP A 42 -4.24 21.44 -18.30
C ASP A 42 -3.42 22.03 -17.16
N THR A 43 -2.87 21.18 -16.26
CA THR A 43 -1.99 21.65 -15.18
C THR A 43 -0.70 22.22 -15.78
N PRO A 44 -0.33 23.48 -15.47
CA PRO A 44 0.91 24.07 -15.97
C PRO A 44 2.13 23.22 -15.62
N GLU A 45 3.15 23.25 -16.45
CA GLU A 45 4.42 22.56 -16.18
C GLU A 45 5.07 23.14 -14.93
N GLY A 46 5.46 22.28 -13.97
CA GLY A 46 5.94 22.70 -12.66
C GLY A 46 4.87 23.27 -11.72
N GLY A 47 3.61 23.37 -12.17
CA GLY A 47 2.48 23.81 -11.34
C GLY A 47 1.99 22.71 -10.39
N ARG A 48 1.45 23.12 -9.23
CA ARG A 48 0.78 22.21 -8.30
C ARG A 48 -0.66 21.94 -8.76
N ALA A 49 -0.97 20.70 -9.07
CA ALA A 49 -2.34 20.29 -9.35
C ALA A 49 -3.16 20.29 -8.06
N LYS A 50 -4.44 20.65 -8.11
CA LYS A 50 -5.35 20.51 -6.96
C LYS A 50 -5.81 19.07 -6.75
N ARG A 51 -5.83 18.28 -7.81
CA ARG A 51 -6.21 16.87 -7.80
C ARG A 51 -5.23 16.04 -8.63
N MET A 52 -5.18 14.76 -8.31
CA MET A 52 -4.36 13.78 -9.02
C MET A 52 -5.19 12.53 -9.32
N LEU A 53 -4.77 11.78 -10.33
CA LEU A 53 -5.24 10.42 -10.57
C LEU A 53 -4.12 9.47 -10.14
N VAL A 54 -4.41 8.61 -9.17
CA VAL A 54 -3.53 7.56 -8.70
C VAL A 54 -3.98 6.26 -9.33
N VAL A 55 -3.11 5.63 -10.13
CA VAL A 55 -3.41 4.40 -10.85
C VAL A 55 -2.59 3.27 -10.27
N ALA A 56 -3.25 2.30 -9.64
CA ALA A 56 -2.62 1.08 -9.19
C ALA A 56 -2.31 0.16 -10.38
N SER A 57 -1.20 -0.54 -10.29
CA SER A 57 -0.77 -1.51 -11.31
C SER A 57 -0.71 -2.93 -10.73
N ASP A 58 -0.59 -3.89 -11.62
CA ASP A 58 -0.36 -5.29 -11.25
C ASP A 58 1.10 -5.58 -10.90
N ARG A 59 1.98 -4.56 -10.94
CA ARG A 59 3.37 -4.69 -10.48
C ARG A 59 3.40 -5.10 -9.02
N VAL A 60 4.31 -5.99 -8.67
CA VAL A 60 4.61 -6.37 -7.28
C VAL A 60 6.05 -6.05 -6.99
N SER A 61 6.31 -5.52 -5.78
CA SER A 61 7.66 -5.24 -5.32
C SER A 61 7.94 -5.93 -3.99
N ALA A 62 9.16 -6.45 -3.85
CA ALA A 62 9.69 -6.94 -2.59
C ALA A 62 11.19 -6.67 -2.54
N PHE A 63 11.71 -6.42 -1.32
CA PHE A 63 13.11 -6.08 -1.10
C PHE A 63 13.62 -4.96 -2.03
N ASP A 64 12.77 -3.93 -2.24
CA ASP A 64 12.97 -2.74 -3.08
C ASP A 64 13.09 -2.98 -4.60
N HIS A 65 12.90 -4.21 -5.06
CA HIS A 65 12.87 -4.53 -6.48
C HIS A 65 11.44 -4.74 -6.97
N VAL A 66 11.16 -4.25 -8.18
CA VAL A 66 9.95 -4.62 -8.94
C VAL A 66 10.20 -5.98 -9.54
N LEU A 67 9.23 -6.88 -9.39
CA LEU A 67 9.33 -8.29 -9.77
C LEU A 67 8.56 -8.57 -11.05
N SER A 68 8.94 -9.63 -11.76
CA SER A 68 8.29 -10.11 -12.97
C SER A 68 7.89 -11.58 -12.81
N PRO A 69 6.68 -11.98 -13.27
CA PRO A 69 5.60 -11.11 -13.71
C PRO A 69 4.90 -10.40 -12.54
N GLY A 70 4.06 -9.39 -12.86
CA GLY A 70 3.13 -8.80 -11.89
C GLY A 70 2.07 -9.82 -11.45
N ILE A 71 1.26 -9.44 -10.46
CA ILE A 71 0.15 -10.25 -9.94
C ILE A 71 -1.14 -9.81 -10.64
N PRO A 72 -1.74 -10.64 -11.53
CA PRO A 72 -2.92 -10.25 -12.31
C PRO A 72 -4.11 -9.83 -11.44
N GLY A 73 -4.66 -8.65 -11.74
CA GLY A 73 -5.79 -8.07 -11.03
C GLY A 73 -5.45 -7.42 -9.69
N LYS A 74 -4.18 -7.42 -9.28
CA LYS A 74 -3.72 -6.81 -8.02
C LYS A 74 -4.15 -5.35 -7.90
N GLY A 75 -3.97 -4.55 -8.95
CA GLY A 75 -4.34 -3.14 -8.94
C GLY A 75 -5.82 -2.93 -8.62
N VAL A 76 -6.70 -3.75 -9.19
CA VAL A 76 -8.15 -3.70 -8.92
C VAL A 76 -8.45 -4.12 -7.47
N LEU A 77 -7.87 -5.23 -7.01
CA LEU A 77 -8.12 -5.76 -5.65
C LEU A 77 -7.71 -4.76 -4.58
N LEU A 78 -6.50 -4.17 -4.69
CA LEU A 78 -6.00 -3.21 -3.71
C LEU A 78 -6.80 -1.90 -3.75
N THR A 79 -7.16 -1.40 -4.93
CA THR A 79 -7.97 -0.18 -5.03
C THR A 79 -9.36 -0.39 -4.44
N THR A 80 -10.02 -1.53 -4.73
CA THR A 80 -11.32 -1.85 -4.18
C THR A 80 -11.28 -1.92 -2.64
N LEU A 81 -10.27 -2.60 -2.09
CA LEU A 81 -10.10 -2.72 -0.65
C LEU A 81 -9.80 -1.37 0.01
N SER A 82 -8.94 -0.56 -0.61
CA SER A 82 -8.61 0.78 -0.11
C SER A 82 -9.82 1.72 -0.10
N LEU A 83 -10.63 1.72 -1.18
CA LEU A 83 -11.86 2.50 -1.25
C LEU A 83 -12.88 2.07 -0.19
N TRP A 84 -13.04 0.77 0.03
CA TRP A 84 -13.89 0.24 1.10
C TRP A 84 -13.43 0.71 2.49
N TRP A 85 -12.12 0.66 2.76
CA TRP A 85 -11.59 1.16 4.03
C TRP A 85 -11.76 2.66 4.20
N PHE A 86 -11.54 3.47 3.16
CA PHE A 86 -11.82 4.90 3.24
C PHE A 86 -13.27 5.19 3.60
N ASP A 87 -14.22 4.43 3.04
CA ASP A 87 -15.64 4.54 3.37
C ASP A 87 -15.91 4.18 4.85
N GLN A 88 -15.37 3.06 5.33
CA GLN A 88 -15.47 2.68 6.74
C GLN A 88 -14.90 3.75 7.67
N LEU A 89 -13.72 4.29 7.35
CA LEU A 89 -13.06 5.31 8.15
C LEU A 89 -13.71 6.68 8.05
N ALA A 90 -14.47 6.96 6.99
CA ALA A 90 -15.27 8.18 6.86
C ALA A 90 -16.49 8.22 7.79
N GLY A 91 -16.74 7.17 8.56
CA GLY A 91 -17.80 7.09 9.57
C GLY A 91 -18.89 6.04 9.28
N ALA A 92 -18.74 5.23 8.24
CA ALA A 92 -19.68 4.14 7.96
C ALA A 92 -19.73 3.10 9.08
N ASP A 93 -18.66 2.96 9.85
CA ASP A 93 -18.59 2.12 11.07
C ASP A 93 -19.23 2.77 12.33
N GLY A 94 -19.78 3.98 12.21
CA GLY A 94 -20.32 4.77 13.33
C GLY A 94 -19.29 5.48 14.18
N GLY A 95 -17.99 5.44 13.80
CA GLY A 95 -16.92 6.15 14.45
C GLY A 95 -16.78 7.61 14.00
N ARG A 96 -15.77 8.30 14.55
CA ARG A 96 -15.38 9.64 14.08
C ARG A 96 -14.94 9.54 12.61
N SER A 97 -15.36 10.49 11.78
CA SER A 97 -14.86 10.60 10.41
C SER A 97 -13.36 10.93 10.41
N ILE A 98 -12.58 10.12 9.71
CA ILE A 98 -11.17 10.37 9.44
C ILE A 98 -11.06 11.10 8.09
N PRO A 99 -10.52 12.33 8.05
CA PRO A 99 -10.28 13.02 6.79
C PRO A 99 -9.39 12.20 5.87
N ASN A 100 -9.77 12.07 4.61
CA ASN A 100 -8.98 11.36 3.62
C ASN A 100 -8.91 12.11 2.29
N HIS A 101 -7.99 11.73 1.45
CA HIS A 101 -7.66 12.44 0.23
C HIS A 101 -8.60 12.16 -0.95
N LEU A 102 -9.57 11.27 -0.83
CA LEU A 102 -10.49 10.98 -1.93
C LEU A 102 -11.33 12.22 -2.28
N VAL A 103 -11.48 12.47 -3.57
CA VAL A 103 -12.42 13.44 -4.09
C VAL A 103 -13.38 12.76 -5.05
N PRO A 104 -14.57 13.34 -5.29
CA PRO A 104 -15.51 12.74 -6.22
C PRO A 104 -14.87 12.45 -7.58
N SER A 105 -15.00 11.21 -8.03
CA SER A 105 -14.52 10.77 -9.34
C SER A 105 -15.50 11.11 -10.48
N ARG A 106 -16.65 11.67 -10.15
CA ARG A 106 -17.67 12.14 -11.08
C ARG A 106 -17.95 13.60 -10.82
N VAL A 107 -18.02 14.38 -11.87
CA VAL A 107 -18.36 15.80 -11.83
C VAL A 107 -19.58 16.07 -12.69
N LEU A 108 -20.40 17.04 -12.27
CA LEU A 108 -21.48 17.56 -13.09
C LEU A 108 -20.88 18.63 -14.03
N THR A 109 -21.15 18.47 -15.30
CA THR A 109 -20.86 19.45 -16.35
C THR A 109 -22.14 19.69 -17.11
N LEU A 110 -22.24 20.80 -17.82
CA LEU A 110 -23.35 20.98 -18.76
C LEU A 110 -23.08 20.04 -19.95
N GLY A 111 -23.97 19.08 -20.16
CA GLY A 111 -23.86 18.11 -21.24
C GLY A 111 -24.01 18.74 -22.64
N PRO A 112 -23.79 17.95 -23.69
CA PRO A 112 -23.90 18.41 -25.07
C PRO A 112 -25.29 18.96 -25.45
N ASP A 113 -26.35 18.51 -24.77
CA ASP A 113 -27.71 18.96 -24.99
C ASP A 113 -28.03 20.34 -24.37
N GLY A 114 -27.13 20.84 -23.51
CA GLY A 114 -27.26 22.10 -22.81
C GLY A 114 -28.38 22.17 -21.78
N ILE A 115 -28.97 21.02 -21.38
CA ILE A 115 -30.03 20.90 -20.38
C ILE A 115 -29.45 20.44 -19.05
N PRO A 116 -29.46 21.25 -17.98
CA PRO A 116 -28.88 20.88 -16.70
C PRO A 116 -29.62 19.74 -16.03
N ASN A 117 -28.85 18.90 -15.29
CA ASN A 117 -29.31 17.72 -14.52
C ASN A 117 -29.84 16.56 -15.38
N THR A 118 -29.29 16.38 -16.58
CA THR A 118 -29.51 15.20 -17.41
C THR A 118 -28.38 14.17 -17.23
N ALA A 119 -28.54 12.96 -17.75
CA ALA A 119 -27.59 11.86 -17.54
C ALA A 119 -26.22 12.11 -18.18
N ASP A 120 -26.16 12.91 -19.23
CA ASP A 120 -24.96 13.30 -19.96
C ASP A 120 -24.18 14.45 -19.29
N ASP A 121 -24.75 15.07 -18.24
CA ASP A 121 -24.04 16.02 -17.39
C ASP A 121 -23.03 15.36 -16.47
N VAL A 122 -23.10 14.03 -16.26
CA VAL A 122 -22.19 13.32 -15.35
C VAL A 122 -21.00 12.77 -16.10
N VAL A 123 -19.85 13.39 -15.89
CA VAL A 123 -18.60 12.96 -16.50
C VAL A 123 -17.72 12.24 -15.47
N SER A 124 -17.24 11.04 -15.81
CA SER A 124 -16.24 10.34 -15.02
C SER A 124 -14.88 10.98 -15.23
N LEU A 125 -14.18 11.27 -14.13
CA LEU A 125 -12.78 11.71 -14.15
C LEU A 125 -11.79 10.56 -14.30
N ILE A 126 -12.27 9.30 -14.14
CA ILE A 126 -11.45 8.11 -14.31
C ILE A 126 -11.59 7.60 -15.73
N PRO A 127 -10.51 7.63 -16.54
CA PRO A 127 -10.51 7.06 -17.89
C PRO A 127 -10.87 5.58 -17.90
N GLU A 128 -11.58 5.12 -18.94
CA GLU A 128 -12.05 3.74 -19.06
C GLU A 128 -10.93 2.70 -18.90
N ALA A 129 -9.75 2.98 -19.46
CA ALA A 129 -8.59 2.10 -19.41
C ALA A 129 -8.08 1.77 -17.97
N VAL A 130 -8.49 2.55 -16.96
CA VAL A 130 -8.04 2.40 -15.57
C VAL A 130 -9.19 2.31 -14.56
N VAL A 131 -10.42 2.14 -15.05
CA VAL A 131 -11.58 1.92 -14.18
C VAL A 131 -11.34 0.71 -13.27
N GLY A 132 -11.74 0.83 -11.99
CA GLY A 132 -11.57 -0.19 -10.95
C GLY A 132 -10.19 -0.23 -10.30
N ARG A 133 -9.15 0.42 -10.87
CA ARG A 133 -7.80 0.46 -10.31
C ARG A 133 -7.22 1.87 -10.19
N ALA A 134 -8.08 2.87 -10.23
CA ALA A 134 -7.68 4.27 -10.08
C ALA A 134 -8.53 5.01 -9.05
N MET A 135 -7.94 5.98 -8.39
CA MET A 135 -8.57 6.90 -7.46
C MET A 135 -8.28 8.33 -7.89
N VAL A 136 -9.30 9.20 -7.83
CA VAL A 136 -9.09 10.65 -7.91
C VAL A 136 -8.91 11.17 -6.50
N VAL A 137 -7.82 11.87 -6.27
CA VAL A 137 -7.42 12.34 -4.95
C VAL A 137 -7.06 13.82 -4.97
N GLN A 138 -7.24 14.52 -3.86
CA GLN A 138 -6.68 15.86 -3.69
C GLN A 138 -5.16 15.80 -3.50
N SER A 139 -4.47 16.82 -3.98
CA SER A 139 -3.04 16.97 -3.73
C SER A 139 -2.80 17.47 -2.31
N LEU A 140 -1.99 16.75 -1.57
CA LEU A 140 -1.63 17.07 -0.19
C LEU A 140 -0.18 17.54 -0.08
N ASP A 141 0.14 18.23 0.99
CA ASP A 141 1.51 18.47 1.44
C ASP A 141 1.94 17.29 2.32
N MET A 142 2.55 16.30 1.68
CA MET A 142 2.83 15.01 2.30
C MET A 142 3.84 15.12 3.44
N GLN A 143 3.53 14.46 4.56
CA GLN A 143 4.47 14.35 5.66
C GLN A 143 5.56 13.33 5.30
N PRO A 144 6.84 13.59 5.64
CA PRO A 144 7.96 12.70 5.30
C PRO A 144 8.09 11.53 6.29
N ILE A 145 6.98 11.07 6.83
CA ILE A 145 6.89 10.01 7.85
C ILE A 145 6.01 8.89 7.35
N GLU A 146 6.52 7.69 7.32
CA GLU A 146 5.71 6.48 7.24
C GLU A 146 5.19 6.12 8.62
N CYS A 147 3.89 6.21 8.79
CA CYS A 147 3.23 5.99 10.08
C CYS A 147 2.88 4.51 10.24
N VAL A 148 3.83 3.72 10.77
CA VAL A 148 3.63 2.29 11.00
C VAL A 148 3.05 2.07 12.39
N VAL A 149 2.00 1.27 12.48
CA VAL A 149 1.43 0.79 13.75
C VAL A 149 1.53 -0.73 13.81
N ARG A 150 1.99 -1.24 14.93
CA ARG A 150 2.15 -2.68 15.17
C ARG A 150 1.32 -3.12 16.37
N GLY A 151 0.45 -4.09 16.20
CA GLY A 151 -0.22 -4.81 17.30
C GLY A 151 0.42 -6.17 17.57
N TYR A 152 1.28 -6.61 16.67
CA TYR A 152 2.04 -7.87 16.77
C TYR A 152 3.49 -7.62 16.37
N LEU A 153 4.38 -8.41 16.98
CA LEU A 153 5.82 -8.29 16.77
C LEU A 153 6.26 -9.14 15.58
N THR A 154 6.57 -8.50 14.45
CA THR A 154 7.00 -9.19 13.23
C THR A 154 7.81 -8.28 12.29
N GLY A 155 8.39 -8.84 11.24
CA GLY A 155 9.13 -8.10 10.21
C GLY A 155 10.32 -7.32 10.77
N SER A 156 10.46 -6.03 10.36
CA SER A 156 11.56 -5.17 10.86
C SER A 156 11.48 -4.93 12.36
N GLY A 157 10.26 -4.87 12.94
CA GLY A 157 10.10 -4.73 14.40
C GLY A 157 10.65 -5.93 15.15
N TRP A 158 10.42 -7.15 14.66
CA TRP A 158 11.01 -8.35 15.24
C TRP A 158 12.55 -8.33 15.15
N ALA A 159 13.10 -7.96 13.99
CA ALA A 159 14.54 -7.88 13.81
C ALA A 159 15.20 -6.88 14.77
N GLU A 160 14.60 -5.71 14.96
CA GLU A 160 15.07 -4.69 15.90
C GLU A 160 14.94 -5.17 17.35
N TYR A 161 13.81 -5.78 17.72
CA TYR A 161 13.63 -6.32 19.08
C TYR A 161 14.65 -7.40 19.44
N VAL A 162 14.97 -8.29 18.52
CA VAL A 162 16.00 -9.32 18.75
C VAL A 162 17.39 -8.69 18.98
N ALA A 163 17.68 -7.60 18.28
CA ALA A 163 18.97 -6.92 18.38
C ALA A 163 19.07 -6.04 19.64
N GLU A 164 18.00 -5.35 20.04
CA GLU A 164 18.05 -4.23 20.98
C GLU A 164 17.06 -4.35 22.16
N GLY A 165 16.09 -5.25 22.10
CA GLY A 165 15.00 -5.35 23.09
C GLY A 165 13.99 -4.21 22.98
N THR A 166 14.10 -3.38 21.94
CA THR A 166 13.23 -2.23 21.66
C THR A 166 12.72 -2.26 20.22
N VAL A 167 11.68 -1.47 19.94
CA VAL A 167 11.26 -1.13 18.57
C VAL A 167 11.02 0.37 18.51
N CYS A 168 11.75 1.06 17.63
CA CYS A 168 11.73 2.53 17.53
C CYS A 168 11.97 3.23 18.90
N GLY A 169 12.85 2.66 19.73
CA GLY A 169 13.14 3.14 21.07
C GLY A 169 12.10 2.75 22.14
N ILE A 170 10.99 2.10 21.78
CA ILE A 170 9.98 1.61 22.71
C ILE A 170 10.46 0.28 23.28
N ARG A 171 10.66 0.24 24.62
CA ARG A 171 11.04 -1.02 25.31
C ARG A 171 9.86 -1.97 25.36
N LEU A 172 10.06 -3.20 24.90
CA LEU A 172 9.06 -4.26 24.91
C LEU A 172 9.35 -5.27 26.04
N PRO A 173 8.33 -6.03 26.47
CA PRO A 173 8.53 -7.15 27.41
C PRO A 173 9.58 -8.14 26.91
N GLU A 174 10.34 -8.72 27.84
CA GLU A 174 11.30 -9.78 27.53
C GLU A 174 10.57 -11.10 27.18
N GLY A 175 11.18 -11.91 26.33
CA GLY A 175 10.70 -13.25 25.98
C GLY A 175 9.63 -13.30 24.90
N LEU A 176 9.35 -12.19 24.19
CA LEU A 176 8.48 -12.21 23.03
C LEU A 176 9.10 -13.00 21.88
N SER A 177 8.25 -13.68 21.14
CA SER A 177 8.56 -14.43 19.92
C SER A 177 8.03 -13.74 18.67
N ASN A 178 8.56 -14.11 17.49
CA ASN A 178 8.06 -13.61 16.22
C ASN A 178 6.57 -14.02 16.02
N GLY A 179 5.72 -13.05 15.77
CA GLY A 179 4.28 -13.23 15.65
C GLY A 179 3.49 -13.08 16.95
N ASP A 180 4.14 -12.75 18.08
CA ASP A 180 3.42 -12.53 19.32
C ASP A 180 2.64 -11.23 19.32
N ARG A 181 1.48 -11.23 19.99
CA ARG A 181 0.66 -10.06 20.22
C ARG A 181 1.36 -9.14 21.24
N LEU A 182 1.42 -7.86 20.92
CA LEU A 182 1.92 -6.84 21.85
C LEU A 182 0.85 -6.52 22.92
N PRO A 183 1.25 -6.11 24.13
CA PRO A 183 0.30 -5.70 25.18
C PRO A 183 -0.67 -4.62 24.72
N GLU A 184 -0.18 -3.68 23.92
CA GLU A 184 -0.96 -2.66 23.24
C GLU A 184 -0.34 -2.33 21.87
N PRO A 185 -1.12 -1.81 20.92
CA PRO A 185 -0.57 -1.35 19.65
C PRO A 185 0.41 -0.19 19.86
N ILE A 186 1.55 -0.25 19.18
CA ILE A 186 2.61 0.75 19.26
C ILE A 186 2.77 1.49 17.94
N PHE A 187 3.06 2.78 18.01
CA PHE A 187 3.41 3.62 16.87
C PHE A 187 4.93 3.54 16.65
N THR A 188 5.34 3.02 15.52
CA THR A 188 6.73 2.74 15.15
C THR A 188 7.04 3.40 13.81
N PRO A 189 7.22 4.73 13.78
CA PRO A 189 7.39 5.48 12.56
C PRO A 189 8.69 5.14 11.82
N ALA A 190 8.70 5.37 10.51
CA ALA A 190 9.90 5.36 9.71
C ALA A 190 10.03 6.69 8.95
N PHE A 191 11.27 7.13 8.76
CA PHE A 191 11.55 8.26 7.89
C PHE A 191 11.52 7.78 6.43
N LYS A 192 10.73 8.46 5.61
CA LYS A 192 10.62 8.17 4.18
C LYS A 192 11.89 8.58 3.48
N ALA A 193 12.73 7.60 3.16
CA ALA A 193 14.01 7.83 2.51
C ALA A 193 13.82 8.38 1.07
N PRO A 194 14.82 9.11 0.56
CA PRO A 194 14.90 9.43 -0.85
C PRO A 194 14.82 8.17 -1.72
N MET A 195 14.34 8.33 -2.97
CA MET A 195 14.17 7.21 -3.89
C MET A 195 15.49 6.42 -4.07
N GLY A 196 15.43 5.11 -3.81
CA GLY A 196 16.59 4.21 -3.92
C GLY A 196 17.28 3.91 -2.59
N GLU A 197 16.87 4.55 -1.51
CA GLU A 197 17.29 4.25 -0.15
C GLU A 197 16.21 3.48 0.60
N HIS A 198 16.56 2.87 1.74
CA HIS A 198 15.61 2.16 2.60
C HIS A 198 14.98 3.10 3.62
N ASP A 199 13.68 2.94 3.87
CA ASP A 199 13.01 3.61 4.95
C ASP A 199 13.61 3.15 6.29
N GLU A 200 14.00 4.10 7.12
CA GLU A 200 14.66 3.85 8.39
C GLU A 200 13.67 4.00 9.54
N ASN A 201 13.56 2.96 10.39
CA ASN A 201 12.80 3.06 11.64
C ASN A 201 13.40 4.19 12.48
N ILE A 202 12.55 5.09 12.96
CA ILE A 202 12.95 6.21 13.81
C ILE A 202 12.15 6.24 15.11
N SER A 203 12.70 6.88 16.14
CA SER A 203 11.96 7.10 17.39
C SER A 203 10.87 8.16 17.22
N PHE A 204 9.93 8.20 18.19
CA PHE A 204 8.95 9.28 18.24
C PHE A 204 9.61 10.65 18.42
N GLU A 205 10.67 10.73 19.20
CA GLU A 205 11.46 11.95 19.41
C GLU A 205 12.08 12.43 18.09
N ARG A 206 12.59 11.50 17.29
CA ARG A 206 13.11 11.85 15.95
C ARG A 206 12.00 12.33 15.02
N THR A 207 10.80 11.76 15.10
CA THR A 207 9.64 12.25 14.37
C THR A 207 9.30 13.69 14.78
N VAL A 208 9.35 13.99 16.09
CA VAL A 208 9.14 15.37 16.63
C VAL A 208 10.17 16.35 16.07
N GLU A 209 11.44 15.95 15.95
CA GLU A 209 12.47 16.80 15.34
C GLU A 209 12.20 17.13 13.87
N ILE A 210 11.61 16.18 13.12
CA ILE A 210 11.36 16.31 11.68
C ILE A 210 10.11 17.15 11.39
N VAL A 211 8.98 16.86 12.04
CA VAL A 211 7.68 17.46 11.71
C VAL A 211 7.14 18.42 12.77
N GLY A 212 7.79 18.54 13.92
CA GLY A 212 7.33 19.29 15.09
C GLY A 212 6.41 18.46 15.99
N ARG A 213 6.34 18.85 17.29
CA ARG A 213 5.64 18.06 18.33
C ARG A 213 4.16 17.88 18.04
N GLU A 214 3.46 18.95 17.71
CA GLU A 214 2.01 18.93 17.47
C GLU A 214 1.65 17.95 16.34
N ARG A 215 2.35 18.02 15.20
CA ARG A 215 2.13 17.12 14.07
C ARG A 215 2.53 15.67 14.38
N ALA A 216 3.63 15.46 15.11
CA ALA A 216 4.05 14.13 15.50
C ALA A 216 3.02 13.45 16.42
N GLU A 217 2.45 14.19 17.36
CA GLU A 217 1.39 13.72 18.25
C GLU A 217 0.11 13.40 17.45
N GLU A 218 -0.31 14.30 16.54
CA GLU A 218 -1.46 14.07 15.67
C GLU A 218 -1.29 12.84 14.77
N LEU A 219 -0.14 12.67 14.13
CA LEU A 219 0.19 11.49 13.33
C LEU A 219 0.09 10.20 14.14
N ARG A 220 0.65 10.19 15.36
CA ARG A 220 0.59 9.04 16.26
C ARG A 220 -0.84 8.72 16.69
N GLU A 221 -1.61 9.72 17.11
CA GLU A 221 -2.99 9.53 17.58
C GLU A 221 -3.90 9.03 16.48
N LEU A 222 -3.87 9.66 15.30
CA LEU A 222 -4.65 9.23 14.14
C LEU A 222 -4.28 7.80 13.71
N SER A 223 -2.99 7.49 13.63
CA SER A 223 -2.53 6.16 13.24
C SER A 223 -3.00 5.07 14.19
N LEU A 224 -2.89 5.31 15.51
CA LEU A 224 -3.36 4.38 16.54
C LEU A 224 -4.89 4.25 16.53
N GLU A 225 -5.64 5.34 16.31
CA GLU A 225 -7.10 5.31 16.18
C GLU A 225 -7.52 4.45 14.99
N ILE A 226 -6.96 4.73 13.81
CA ILE A 226 -7.26 3.99 12.58
C ILE A 226 -6.94 2.51 12.76
N TYR A 227 -5.75 2.20 13.29
CA TYR A 227 -5.33 0.82 13.54
C TYR A 227 -6.32 0.09 14.46
N ARG A 228 -6.71 0.68 15.60
CA ARG A 228 -7.63 0.04 16.55
C ARG A 228 -9.01 -0.22 15.93
N ARG A 229 -9.51 0.69 15.09
CA ARG A 229 -10.78 0.51 14.36
C ARG A 229 -10.65 -0.64 13.35
N ALA A 230 -9.60 -0.61 12.53
CA ALA A 230 -9.34 -1.64 11.54
C ALA A 230 -9.10 -3.02 12.15
N ALA A 231 -8.35 -3.11 13.26
CA ALA A 231 -8.11 -4.36 13.96
C ALA A 231 -9.41 -5.00 14.49
N ARG A 232 -10.33 -4.20 15.08
CA ARG A 232 -11.65 -4.70 15.50
C ARG A 232 -12.48 -5.22 14.33
N THR A 233 -12.47 -4.52 13.20
CA THR A 233 -13.16 -4.96 11.99
C THR A 233 -12.55 -6.27 11.47
N ALA A 234 -11.22 -6.37 11.40
CA ALA A 234 -10.53 -7.59 11.00
C ALA A 234 -10.83 -8.77 11.94
N GLU A 235 -10.77 -8.56 13.26
CA GLU A 235 -11.10 -9.57 14.27
C GLU A 235 -12.53 -10.10 14.11
N SER A 236 -13.50 -9.25 13.82
CA SER A 236 -14.91 -9.66 13.56
C SER A 236 -15.07 -10.53 12.31
N ARG A 237 -14.06 -10.56 11.44
CA ARG A 237 -14.00 -11.34 10.19
C ARG A 237 -13.02 -12.53 10.27
N GLY A 238 -12.58 -12.90 11.47
CA GLY A 238 -11.62 -13.99 11.68
C GLY A 238 -10.21 -13.69 11.17
N LEU A 239 -9.85 -12.41 11.10
CA LEU A 239 -8.55 -11.94 10.64
C LEU A 239 -7.82 -11.19 11.75
N ILE A 240 -6.50 -11.23 11.71
CA ILE A 240 -5.61 -10.42 12.54
C ILE A 240 -4.97 -9.37 11.64
N LEU A 241 -5.08 -8.10 12.01
CA LEU A 241 -4.25 -7.03 11.47
C LEU A 241 -2.98 -6.93 12.32
N ALA A 242 -1.88 -7.47 11.83
CA ALA A 242 -0.64 -7.53 12.62
C ALA A 242 0.08 -6.18 12.66
N ASP A 243 0.26 -5.56 11.52
CA ASP A 243 0.78 -4.20 11.38
C ASP A 243 0.23 -3.54 10.11
N THR A 244 0.38 -2.23 10.05
CA THR A 244 -0.01 -1.45 8.88
C THR A 244 0.80 -0.17 8.80
N LYS A 245 0.95 0.35 7.59
CA LYS A 245 1.60 1.61 7.26
C LYS A 245 0.57 2.61 6.73
N PHE A 246 0.56 3.81 7.27
CA PHE A 246 -0.22 4.94 6.78
C PHE A 246 0.68 6.04 6.27
N GLU A 247 0.17 6.80 5.33
CA GLU A 247 0.76 8.06 4.88
C GLU A 247 -0.25 9.19 5.08
N PHE A 248 0.24 10.35 5.48
CA PHE A 248 -0.59 11.52 5.73
C PHE A 248 0.00 12.75 5.04
N GLY A 249 -0.86 13.70 4.74
CA GLY A 249 -0.47 15.01 4.27
C GLY A 249 -1.42 16.09 4.77
N LEU A 250 -1.03 17.34 4.64
CA LEU A 250 -1.90 18.47 4.95
C LEU A 250 -2.68 18.88 3.70
N ASP A 251 -3.97 19.08 3.87
CA ASP A 251 -4.80 19.68 2.82
C ASP A 251 -4.57 21.20 2.68
N GLU A 252 -5.30 21.87 1.82
CA GLU A 252 -5.19 23.33 1.60
C GLU A 252 -5.56 24.16 2.83
N ASN A 253 -6.27 23.58 3.81
CA ASN A 253 -6.67 24.20 5.07
C ASN A 253 -5.74 23.84 6.24
N GLY A 254 -4.69 23.03 5.99
CA GLY A 254 -3.78 22.55 7.01
C GLY A 254 -4.31 21.40 7.84
N VAL A 255 -5.37 20.70 7.39
CA VAL A 255 -5.94 19.53 8.08
C VAL A 255 -5.14 18.28 7.74
N MET A 256 -4.73 17.53 8.78
CA MET A 256 -4.07 16.23 8.60
C MET A 256 -5.01 15.23 7.97
N THR A 257 -4.64 14.74 6.81
CA THR A 257 -5.50 13.97 5.90
C THR A 257 -4.82 12.66 5.53
N LEU A 258 -5.54 11.55 5.70
CA LEU A 258 -5.07 10.20 5.35
C LEU A 258 -4.94 10.08 3.82
N ALA A 259 -3.81 9.57 3.38
CA ALA A 259 -3.44 9.52 1.97
C ALA A 259 -3.00 8.12 1.52
N ASP A 260 -2.61 8.00 0.28
CA ASP A 260 -2.11 6.80 -0.38
C ASP A 260 -3.13 5.65 -0.39
N GLU A 261 -2.70 4.41 -0.38
CA GLU A 261 -3.56 3.25 -0.13
C GLU A 261 -3.66 2.99 1.37
N VAL A 262 -4.78 2.47 1.82
CA VAL A 262 -5.01 2.21 3.23
C VAL A 262 -5.43 0.77 3.48
N LEU A 263 -4.76 0.11 4.44
CA LEU A 263 -5.14 -1.20 4.98
C LEU A 263 -5.27 -2.30 3.90
N THR A 264 -4.46 -2.21 2.85
CA THR A 264 -4.39 -3.21 1.77
C THR A 264 -3.37 -4.30 2.08
N SER A 265 -3.35 -5.36 1.28
CA SER A 265 -2.33 -6.41 1.36
C SER A 265 -0.90 -5.92 1.07
N ASP A 266 -0.72 -4.72 0.49
CA ASP A 266 0.60 -4.15 0.24
C ASP A 266 1.08 -3.26 1.39
N SER A 267 0.16 -2.53 2.05
CA SER A 267 0.47 -1.64 3.18
C SER A 267 0.32 -2.31 4.54
N SER A 268 -0.23 -3.52 4.62
CA SER A 268 -0.60 -4.18 5.89
C SER A 268 -0.30 -5.68 5.87
N ARG A 269 -0.06 -6.25 7.06
CA ARG A 269 -0.02 -7.70 7.26
C ARG A 269 -1.32 -8.16 7.90
N TYR A 270 -2.04 -9.01 7.17
CA TYR A 270 -3.21 -9.72 7.68
C TYR A 270 -2.89 -11.19 7.85
N TRP A 271 -3.29 -11.79 8.96
CA TRP A 271 -3.16 -13.22 9.23
C TRP A 271 -4.51 -13.86 9.49
N ASP A 272 -4.59 -15.16 9.27
CA ASP A 272 -5.75 -15.97 9.68
C ASP A 272 -5.75 -16.15 11.20
N ALA A 273 -6.83 -15.73 11.86
CA ALA A 273 -6.91 -15.77 13.33
C ALA A 273 -6.88 -17.21 13.88
N ALA A 274 -7.57 -18.15 13.21
CA ALA A 274 -7.59 -19.55 13.63
C ALA A 274 -6.21 -20.23 13.46
N ALA A 275 -5.51 -19.91 12.37
CA ALA A 275 -4.15 -20.37 12.16
C ALA A 275 -3.19 -19.78 13.21
N TRP A 276 -3.36 -18.52 13.58
CA TRP A 276 -2.53 -17.89 14.62
C TRP A 276 -2.73 -18.53 15.99
N GLU A 277 -3.95 -18.90 16.36
CA GLU A 277 -4.28 -19.55 17.62
C GLU A 277 -3.79 -21.00 17.69
N SER A 278 -3.88 -21.75 16.60
CA SER A 278 -3.62 -23.20 16.57
C SER A 278 -2.24 -23.57 16.05
N GLY A 279 -1.55 -22.69 15.35
CA GLY A 279 -0.25 -22.94 14.75
C GLY A 279 0.85 -23.19 15.79
N LYS A 280 1.73 -24.14 15.48
CA LYS A 280 2.82 -24.58 16.36
C LYS A 280 4.15 -23.90 16.04
N THR A 281 4.30 -23.39 14.84
CA THR A 281 5.48 -22.66 14.40
C THR A 281 5.11 -21.22 14.04
N PRO A 282 6.07 -20.28 14.05
CA PRO A 282 5.81 -18.91 13.61
C PRO A 282 5.21 -18.84 12.19
N GLU A 283 5.66 -19.69 11.26
CA GLU A 283 5.18 -19.74 9.88
C GLU A 283 3.71 -20.18 9.81
N GLU A 284 3.33 -21.20 10.61
CA GLU A 284 1.94 -21.66 10.70
C GLU A 284 1.04 -20.58 11.31
N ARG A 285 1.50 -19.92 12.37
CA ARG A 285 0.76 -18.85 13.06
C ARG A 285 0.58 -17.61 12.18
N MET A 286 1.57 -17.24 11.40
CA MET A 286 1.55 -16.04 10.54
C MET A 286 1.06 -16.37 9.12
N ALA A 287 0.05 -17.26 8.98
CA ALA A 287 -0.57 -17.56 7.69
C ALA A 287 -1.18 -16.30 7.07
N SER A 288 -0.46 -15.69 6.11
CA SER A 288 -0.70 -14.33 5.69
C SER A 288 -1.54 -14.20 4.42
N PHE A 289 -2.18 -13.03 4.27
CA PHE A 289 -2.95 -12.61 3.10
C PHE A 289 -2.23 -11.50 2.30
N ASP A 290 -0.95 -11.32 2.57
CA ASP A 290 -0.09 -10.34 1.90
C ASP A 290 0.91 -11.00 0.95
N LYS A 291 1.94 -10.27 0.55
CA LYS A 291 3.02 -10.75 -0.32
C LYS A 291 4.09 -11.59 0.39
N GLN A 292 3.79 -12.17 1.57
CA GLN A 292 4.76 -13.01 2.28
C GLN A 292 5.17 -14.25 1.46
N ILE A 293 4.22 -14.85 0.72
CA ILE A 293 4.50 -15.95 -0.22
C ILE A 293 5.61 -15.57 -1.21
N VAL A 294 5.54 -14.35 -1.76
CA VAL A 294 6.56 -13.83 -2.68
C VAL A 294 7.89 -13.62 -1.96
N ARG A 295 7.86 -13.06 -0.75
CA ARG A 295 9.07 -12.82 0.05
C ARG A 295 9.77 -14.12 0.44
N ASP A 296 9.02 -15.14 0.86
CA ASP A 296 9.55 -16.44 1.25
C ASP A 296 10.18 -17.15 0.05
N TRP A 297 9.50 -17.12 -1.10
CA TRP A 297 10.05 -17.68 -2.31
C TRP A 297 11.36 -16.98 -2.74
N LEU A 298 11.39 -15.65 -2.67
CA LEU A 298 12.61 -14.88 -2.98
C LEU A 298 13.72 -15.16 -1.98
N ALA A 299 13.42 -15.29 -0.69
CA ALA A 299 14.42 -15.61 0.32
C ALA A 299 15.09 -16.96 0.05
N ALA A 300 14.33 -17.94 -0.44
CA ALA A 300 14.83 -19.27 -0.80
C ALA A 300 15.59 -19.30 -2.14
N ASN A 301 15.20 -18.47 -3.11
CA ASN A 301 15.71 -18.54 -4.49
C ASN A 301 16.63 -17.37 -4.87
N TRP A 302 16.68 -16.34 -4.06
CA TRP A 302 17.53 -15.16 -4.24
C TRP A 302 18.01 -14.65 -2.87
N PRO A 303 18.91 -15.42 -2.21
CA PRO A 303 19.34 -15.13 -0.84
C PRO A 303 20.21 -13.87 -0.76
N SER A 304 20.30 -13.31 0.44
CA SER A 304 21.19 -12.15 0.73
C SER A 304 22.69 -12.54 0.67
N PRO A 305 23.58 -11.65 0.19
CA PRO A 305 23.27 -10.37 -0.45
C PRO A 305 22.65 -10.58 -1.83
N ARG A 306 21.54 -9.89 -2.10
CA ARG A 306 20.81 -9.99 -3.37
C ARG A 306 21.57 -9.26 -4.46
N VAL A 307 22.25 -10.04 -5.32
CA VAL A 307 23.08 -9.52 -6.41
C VAL A 307 22.39 -9.75 -7.75
N GLY A 308 22.40 -8.75 -8.60
CA GLY A 308 21.77 -8.80 -9.91
C GLY A 308 20.27 -8.58 -9.89
N GLU A 309 19.61 -8.94 -10.99
CA GLU A 309 18.16 -8.81 -11.12
C GLU A 309 17.43 -9.93 -10.35
N PRO A 310 16.26 -9.64 -9.76
CA PRO A 310 15.45 -10.65 -9.10
C PRO A 310 15.02 -11.74 -10.10
N PRO A 311 14.99 -13.01 -9.67
CA PRO A 311 14.51 -14.09 -10.52
C PRO A 311 13.02 -13.93 -10.82
N ARG A 312 12.62 -14.38 -12.02
CA ARG A 312 11.22 -14.41 -12.43
C ARG A 312 10.40 -15.27 -11.46
N LEU A 313 9.27 -14.74 -10.99
CA LEU A 313 8.34 -15.48 -10.15
C LEU A 313 7.70 -16.65 -10.92
N PRO A 314 7.63 -17.84 -10.33
CA PRO A 314 6.85 -18.95 -10.88
C PRO A 314 5.35 -18.64 -10.93
N ASP A 315 4.66 -19.17 -11.92
CA ASP A 315 3.22 -18.96 -12.08
C ASP A 315 2.43 -19.41 -10.83
N GLU A 316 2.85 -20.51 -10.19
CA GLU A 316 2.24 -20.96 -8.93
C GLU A 316 2.33 -19.93 -7.80
N VAL A 317 3.47 -19.24 -7.66
CA VAL A 317 3.66 -18.18 -6.65
C VAL A 317 2.75 -16.99 -6.95
N VAL A 318 2.64 -16.62 -8.23
CA VAL A 318 1.76 -15.55 -8.73
C VAL A 318 0.30 -15.87 -8.45
N GLU A 319 -0.16 -17.06 -8.82
CA GLU A 319 -1.55 -17.50 -8.64
C GLU A 319 -1.94 -17.60 -7.16
N ARG A 320 -1.08 -18.17 -6.33
CA ARG A 320 -1.30 -18.26 -4.88
C ARG A 320 -1.38 -16.88 -4.24
N THR A 321 -0.51 -15.94 -4.65
CA THR A 321 -0.54 -14.57 -4.14
C THR A 321 -1.83 -13.86 -4.56
N ALA A 322 -2.23 -13.98 -5.83
CA ALA A 322 -3.50 -13.42 -6.30
C ALA A 322 -4.72 -14.01 -5.58
N ALA A 323 -4.70 -15.31 -5.27
CA ALA A 323 -5.76 -15.97 -4.52
C ALA A 323 -5.88 -15.42 -3.09
N ARG A 324 -4.74 -15.22 -2.40
CA ARG A 324 -4.74 -14.65 -1.03
C ARG A 324 -5.25 -13.20 -1.00
N TYR A 325 -4.91 -12.38 -2.01
CA TYR A 325 -5.42 -11.01 -2.10
C TYR A 325 -6.94 -10.97 -2.29
N ARG A 326 -7.49 -11.87 -3.14
CA ARG A 326 -8.94 -12.01 -3.33
C ARG A 326 -9.63 -12.48 -2.04
N GLU A 327 -9.09 -13.51 -1.40
CA GLU A 327 -9.63 -14.03 -0.14
C GLU A 327 -9.68 -12.94 0.95
N LEU A 328 -8.64 -12.12 1.08
CA LEU A 328 -8.66 -11.00 2.03
C LEU A 328 -9.79 -10.02 1.73
N LEU A 329 -9.92 -9.61 0.45
CA LEU A 329 -10.99 -8.70 0.04
C LEU A 329 -12.36 -9.28 0.36
N GLU A 330 -12.61 -10.53 -0.03
CA GLU A 330 -13.89 -11.23 0.21
C GLU A 330 -14.21 -11.34 1.70
N ARG A 331 -13.24 -11.69 2.53
CA ARG A 331 -13.45 -11.79 3.99
C ARG A 331 -13.74 -10.44 4.63
N LEU A 332 -13.05 -9.38 4.23
CA LEU A 332 -13.25 -8.05 4.84
C LEU A 332 -14.55 -7.40 4.39
N THR A 333 -14.94 -7.56 3.13
CA THR A 333 -16.07 -6.82 2.53
C THR A 333 -17.37 -7.62 2.44
N GLY A 334 -17.30 -8.92 2.58
CA GLY A 334 -18.40 -9.89 2.40
C GLY A 334 -19.33 -10.12 3.62
#